data_9838a6452f43ab3b5dc6b4bfcd831536
#
_entry.id   9838a6452f43ab3b5dc6b4bfcd831536
#
_cell.length_a   1.000
_cell.length_b   1.000
_cell.length_c   1.000
_cell.angle_alpha   90.00
_cell.angle_beta   90.00
_cell.angle_gamma   90.00
#
_symmetry.space_group_name_H-M   'P 1'
#
loop_
_entity.id
_entity.type
_entity.pdbx_description
1 polymer ?
#
loop_
_entity_poly.entity_id
_entity_poly.type
_entity_poly.pdbx_seq_one_letter_code
_entity_poly.pdbx_strand_id
1 'polypeptide(L)'
;MVNKTKTLFSGLSMILMVCLTAFVPDTRNADESINGAWKTQQSTLEQVLLFSDGYFMHTIFDRVNKQFIQSRGGTYSFSGKDLVAKIEFNTIDKDQIGQSITYSFSVNKNKLSSDISGKKAIWDMLDKGEGEMAGTWRMSGRKTDGKIVMSPPRARKTLKVLTGTKFQWAAINAETKEFFGTGGGSYTFVNGKYTENIEFFSRDNSRVGASLSFDGKLVDGNWHHSGLSSTGNPIYEVWTKELKQ
;
A
#
# COMPACT_ATOMS: atom_id res chain seq x y z
N MET A 1 36.42 58.45 67.10
CA MET A 1 35.88 58.54 65.74
C MET A 1 35.87 57.13 65.14
N VAL A 2 34.70 56.50 64.99
CA VAL A 2 34.58 55.11 64.54
C VAL A 2 33.94 55.17 63.17
N ASN A 3 34.71 54.72 62.12
CA ASN A 3 34.25 54.62 60.76
C ASN A 3 33.50 53.28 60.59
N LYS A 4 32.22 53.38 60.22
CA LYS A 4 31.40 52.25 59.84
C LYS A 4 31.46 52.03 58.32
N THR A 5 32.09 50.96 57.89
CA THR A 5 32.11 50.48 56.52
C THR A 5 30.78 49.73 56.23
N LYS A 6 30.02 50.19 55.26
CA LYS A 6 28.81 49.50 54.76
C LYS A 6 29.22 48.49 53.67
N THR A 7 28.96 47.23 53.89
CA THR A 7 29.12 46.18 52.91
C THR A 7 27.85 46.04 52.08
N LEU A 8 27.89 46.30 50.78
CA LEU A 8 26.82 46.04 49.84
C LEU A 8 26.82 44.54 49.43
N PHE A 9 25.76 43.82 49.77
CA PHE A 9 25.50 42.53 49.22
C PHE A 9 24.78 42.69 47.89
N SER A 10 25.46 42.34 46.78
CA SER A 10 24.86 42.20 45.43
C SER A 10 24.26 40.80 45.32
N GLY A 11 22.93 40.72 45.39
CA GLY A 11 22.20 39.48 45.14
C GLY A 11 22.09 39.20 43.62
N LEU A 12 22.80 38.20 43.15
CA LEU A 12 22.73 37.68 41.77
C LEU A 12 21.50 36.77 41.67
N SER A 13 20.43 37.29 41.07
CA SER A 13 19.18 36.54 40.83
C SER A 13 19.36 35.65 39.60
N MET A 14 19.56 34.36 39.82
CA MET A 14 19.71 33.37 38.77
C MET A 14 18.29 33.00 38.25
N ILE A 15 17.89 33.55 37.09
CA ILE A 15 16.65 33.20 36.43
C ILE A 15 16.83 31.81 35.79
N LEU A 16 16.22 30.79 36.39
CA LEU A 16 16.15 29.41 35.85
C LEU A 16 15.13 29.42 34.71
N MET A 17 15.61 29.48 33.47
CA MET A 17 14.78 29.35 32.27
C MET A 17 14.39 27.89 32.07
N VAL A 18 13.22 27.50 32.55
CA VAL A 18 12.64 26.17 32.30
C VAL A 18 12.15 26.14 30.85
N CYS A 19 12.94 25.53 29.96
CA CYS A 19 12.48 25.16 28.62
C CYS A 19 11.40 24.07 28.73
N LEU A 20 10.13 24.48 28.73
CA LEU A 20 9.01 23.59 28.47
C LEU A 20 9.09 23.16 27.01
N THR A 21 9.66 21.99 26.74
CA THR A 21 9.47 21.31 25.45
C THR A 21 8.01 20.93 25.36
N ALA A 22 7.22 21.72 24.62
CA ALA A 22 5.87 21.35 24.26
C ALA A 22 5.92 20.02 23.50
N PHE A 23 5.36 18.98 24.08
CA PHE A 23 5.10 17.72 23.39
C PHE A 23 4.02 18.02 22.35
N VAL A 24 4.41 18.29 21.10
CA VAL A 24 3.47 18.39 19.98
C VAL A 24 3.02 16.97 19.68
N PRO A 25 1.76 16.59 19.93
CA PRO A 25 1.27 15.29 19.53
C PRO A 25 1.42 15.15 18.00
N ASP A 26 1.93 14.03 17.54
CA ASP A 26 2.02 13.70 16.11
C ASP A 26 0.58 13.61 15.58
N THR A 27 0.13 14.67 14.90
CA THR A 27 -1.23 14.80 14.35
C THR A 27 -1.36 14.16 12.97
N ARG A 28 -0.40 13.30 12.56
CA ARG A 28 -0.57 12.54 11.32
C ARG A 28 -1.87 11.75 11.40
N ASN A 29 -2.71 11.90 10.37
CA ASN A 29 -3.93 11.12 10.24
C ASN A 29 -3.56 9.63 10.25
N ALA A 30 -4.35 8.81 10.93
CA ALA A 30 -4.13 7.36 10.97
C ALA A 30 -4.03 6.76 9.55
N ASP A 31 -4.73 7.35 8.59
CA ASP A 31 -4.73 6.98 7.17
C ASP A 31 -3.34 7.19 6.51
N GLU A 32 -2.61 8.26 6.85
CA GLU A 32 -1.26 8.50 6.34
C GLU A 32 -0.22 7.59 6.99
N SER A 33 -0.45 7.21 8.24
CA SER A 33 0.50 6.41 9.02
C SER A 33 0.59 4.95 8.59
N ILE A 34 -0.43 4.42 7.86
CA ILE A 34 -0.46 3.02 7.42
C ILE A 34 -0.09 2.83 5.97
N ASN A 35 -0.07 3.90 5.16
CA ASN A 35 0.30 3.79 3.76
C ASN A 35 1.66 3.11 3.60
N GLY A 36 1.77 2.28 2.58
CA GLY A 36 2.97 1.50 2.30
C GLY A 36 2.72 0.00 2.36
N ALA A 37 3.82 -0.72 2.43
CA ALA A 37 3.82 -2.17 2.47
C ALA A 37 4.25 -2.69 3.84
N TRP A 38 3.56 -3.73 4.29
CA TRP A 38 3.81 -4.40 5.56
C TRP A 38 3.91 -5.89 5.35
N LYS A 39 4.78 -6.55 6.11
CA LYS A 39 5.02 -7.98 6.01
C LYS A 39 4.99 -8.65 7.37
N THR A 40 4.38 -9.84 7.42
CA THR A 40 4.62 -10.83 8.48
C THR A 40 4.90 -12.18 7.84
N GLN A 41 5.53 -13.07 8.56
CA GLN A 41 5.91 -14.38 8.05
C GLN A 41 5.70 -15.44 9.12
N GLN A 42 5.17 -16.60 8.70
CA GLN A 42 5.07 -17.78 9.54
C GLN A 42 5.57 -18.99 8.74
N SER A 43 6.71 -19.54 9.14
CA SER A 43 7.40 -20.58 8.37
C SER A 43 7.73 -20.09 6.94
N THR A 44 7.38 -20.82 5.89
CA THR A 44 7.56 -20.43 4.48
C THR A 44 6.48 -19.49 3.97
N LEU A 45 5.36 -19.34 4.70
CA LEU A 45 4.24 -18.50 4.30
C LEU A 45 4.53 -17.02 4.60
N GLU A 46 4.63 -16.25 3.54
CA GLU A 46 4.71 -14.80 3.60
C GLU A 46 3.31 -14.18 3.52
N GLN A 47 3.08 -13.17 4.32
CA GLN A 47 1.87 -12.36 4.26
C GLN A 47 2.27 -10.91 4.02
N VAL A 48 1.66 -10.30 3.01
CA VAL A 48 1.91 -8.90 2.65
C VAL A 48 0.61 -8.13 2.69
N LEU A 49 0.65 -6.94 3.31
CA LEU A 49 -0.40 -5.94 3.29
C LEU A 49 0.12 -4.73 2.51
N LEU A 50 -0.66 -4.27 1.55
CA LEU A 50 -0.43 -3.03 0.82
C LEU A 50 -1.57 -2.05 1.14
N PHE A 51 -1.21 -0.81 1.46
CA PHE A 51 -2.15 0.28 1.69
C PHE A 51 -1.74 1.48 0.82
N SER A 52 -2.65 1.97 0.01
CA SER A 52 -2.43 3.16 -0.81
C SER A 52 -3.76 3.79 -1.24
N ASP A 53 -3.88 5.11 -1.16
CA ASP A 53 -5.05 5.89 -1.62
C ASP A 53 -6.40 5.35 -1.09
N GLY A 54 -6.43 4.83 0.17
CA GLY A 54 -7.65 4.29 0.76
C GLY A 54 -8.05 2.90 0.25
N TYR A 55 -7.14 2.22 -0.43
CA TYR A 55 -7.28 0.84 -0.88
C TYR A 55 -6.28 -0.06 -0.14
N PHE A 56 -6.70 -1.30 0.15
CA PHE A 56 -5.81 -2.28 0.74
C PHE A 56 -5.82 -3.59 -0.06
N MET A 57 -4.71 -4.30 -0.01
CA MET A 57 -4.61 -5.69 -0.46
C MET A 57 -3.86 -6.50 0.59
N HIS A 58 -4.41 -7.66 0.95
CA HIS A 58 -3.79 -8.65 1.83
C HIS A 58 -3.59 -9.92 1.05
N THR A 59 -2.36 -10.41 0.96
CA THR A 59 -2.02 -11.62 0.21
C THR A 59 -1.15 -12.54 1.05
N ILE A 60 -1.42 -13.83 0.97
CA ILE A 60 -0.64 -14.92 1.57
C ILE A 60 -0.11 -15.81 0.44
N PHE A 61 1.18 -16.07 0.46
CA PHE A 61 1.85 -16.92 -0.54
C PHE A 61 3.07 -17.61 0.06
N ASP A 62 3.50 -18.69 -0.58
CA ASP A 62 4.75 -19.38 -0.30
C ASP A 62 5.71 -19.13 -1.47
N ARG A 63 6.71 -18.26 -1.24
CA ARG A 63 7.68 -17.91 -2.27
C ARG A 63 8.62 -19.07 -2.58
N VAL A 64 8.97 -19.87 -1.59
CA VAL A 64 9.91 -21.00 -1.73
C VAL A 64 9.30 -22.07 -2.62
N ASN A 65 8.03 -22.41 -2.35
CA ASN A 65 7.29 -23.42 -3.12
C ASN A 65 6.53 -22.82 -4.31
N LYS A 66 6.66 -21.49 -4.55
CA LYS A 66 6.00 -20.75 -5.63
C LYS A 66 4.47 -20.89 -5.62
N GLN A 67 3.86 -20.92 -4.44
CA GLN A 67 2.42 -21.15 -4.29
C GLN A 67 1.71 -19.87 -3.87
N PHE A 68 0.73 -19.47 -4.66
CA PHE A 68 -0.30 -18.51 -4.22
C PHE A 68 -1.29 -19.23 -3.32
N ILE A 69 -1.57 -18.68 -2.15
CA ILE A 69 -2.50 -19.27 -1.17
C ILE A 69 -3.83 -18.54 -1.20
N GLN A 70 -3.84 -17.23 -0.93
CA GLN A 70 -5.04 -16.42 -0.92
C GLN A 70 -4.75 -14.94 -1.06
N SER A 71 -5.77 -14.19 -1.49
CA SER A 71 -5.75 -12.73 -1.47
C SER A 71 -7.15 -12.16 -1.24
N ARG A 72 -7.21 -10.99 -0.62
CA ARG A 72 -8.40 -10.17 -0.49
C ARG A 72 -8.03 -8.70 -0.49
N GLY A 73 -8.99 -7.86 -0.79
CA GLY A 73 -8.78 -6.42 -0.81
C GLY A 73 -10.06 -5.65 -1.04
N GLY A 74 -9.94 -4.36 -0.98
CA GLY A 74 -11.03 -3.42 -1.13
C GLY A 74 -10.67 -2.05 -0.58
N THR A 75 -11.66 -1.21 -0.34
CA THR A 75 -11.45 0.10 0.27
C THR A 75 -11.40 0.01 1.79
N TYR A 76 -10.80 0.99 2.43
CA TYR A 76 -10.78 1.08 3.89
C TYR A 76 -11.00 2.52 4.37
N SER A 77 -11.42 2.62 5.62
CA SER A 77 -11.49 3.85 6.40
C SER A 77 -11.16 3.55 7.85
N PHE A 78 -11.00 4.59 8.66
CA PHE A 78 -10.84 4.45 10.10
C PHE A 78 -12.10 4.87 10.86
N SER A 79 -12.46 4.09 11.89
CA SER A 79 -13.44 4.45 12.90
C SER A 79 -12.74 4.43 14.26
N GLY A 80 -12.36 5.61 14.75
CA GLY A 80 -11.47 5.71 15.89
C GLY A 80 -10.10 5.10 15.62
N LYS A 81 -9.77 3.99 16.32
CA LYS A 81 -8.51 3.25 16.15
C LYS A 81 -8.65 2.00 15.28
N ASP A 82 -9.88 1.68 14.88
CA ASP A 82 -10.15 0.47 14.14
C ASP A 82 -10.19 0.75 12.63
N LEU A 83 -9.65 -0.17 11.85
CA LEU A 83 -9.72 -0.15 10.41
C LEU A 83 -11.01 -0.85 9.97
N VAL A 84 -11.86 -0.13 9.23
CA VAL A 84 -13.08 -0.66 8.61
C VAL A 84 -12.80 -0.91 7.14
N ALA A 85 -12.72 -2.18 6.75
CA ALA A 85 -12.43 -2.61 5.39
C ALA A 85 -13.73 -3.04 4.68
N LYS A 86 -14.06 -2.39 3.54
CA LYS A 86 -15.12 -2.83 2.64
C LYS A 86 -14.52 -3.76 1.60
N ILE A 87 -14.88 -5.03 1.65
CA ILE A 87 -14.29 -6.09 0.83
C ILE A 87 -14.83 -6.04 -0.59
N GLU A 88 -13.96 -5.90 -1.59
CA GLU A 88 -14.34 -5.96 -3.01
C GLU A 88 -13.97 -7.32 -3.65
N PHE A 89 -12.99 -8.02 -3.12
CA PHE A 89 -12.68 -9.39 -3.49
C PHE A 89 -12.11 -10.18 -2.32
N ASN A 90 -12.38 -11.48 -2.31
CA ASN A 90 -11.81 -12.45 -1.39
C ASN A 90 -11.77 -13.81 -2.10
N THR A 91 -10.59 -14.41 -2.22
CA THR A 91 -10.38 -15.65 -2.97
C THR A 91 -10.81 -16.91 -2.22
N ILE A 92 -11.00 -16.81 -0.90
CA ILE A 92 -11.39 -17.92 -0.03
C ILE A 92 -12.87 -17.85 0.34
N ASP A 93 -13.35 -16.64 0.68
CA ASP A 93 -14.69 -16.43 1.19
C ASP A 93 -15.41 -15.33 0.38
N LYS A 94 -16.21 -15.77 -0.60
CA LYS A 94 -16.97 -14.86 -1.46
C LYS A 94 -18.13 -14.15 -0.74
N ASP A 95 -18.57 -14.68 0.41
CA ASP A 95 -19.69 -14.10 1.15
C ASP A 95 -19.27 -12.80 1.85
N GLN A 96 -18.00 -12.62 2.10
CA GLN A 96 -17.47 -11.36 2.61
C GLN A 96 -17.49 -10.22 1.58
N ILE A 97 -17.59 -10.52 0.28
CA ILE A 97 -17.59 -9.48 -0.76
C ILE A 97 -18.84 -8.60 -0.65
N GLY A 98 -18.61 -7.29 -0.56
CA GLY A 98 -19.62 -6.27 -0.31
C GLY A 98 -19.81 -5.93 1.17
N GLN A 99 -19.28 -6.73 2.10
CA GLN A 99 -19.38 -6.49 3.53
C GLN A 99 -18.29 -5.55 4.02
N SER A 100 -18.58 -4.87 5.14
CA SER A 100 -17.59 -4.11 5.91
C SER A 100 -17.16 -4.93 7.11
N ILE A 101 -15.85 -5.13 7.25
CA ILE A 101 -15.24 -5.90 8.34
C ILE A 101 -14.34 -4.95 9.12
N THR A 102 -14.47 -4.98 10.44
CA THR A 102 -13.65 -4.15 11.34
C THR A 102 -12.48 -4.97 11.87
N TYR A 103 -11.29 -4.38 11.81
CA TYR A 103 -10.05 -4.95 12.31
C TYR A 103 -9.43 -4.04 13.35
N SER A 104 -8.89 -4.63 14.42
CA SER A 104 -8.04 -3.90 15.36
C SER A 104 -6.76 -3.45 14.66
N PHE A 105 -6.35 -2.20 14.89
CA PHE A 105 -5.24 -1.62 14.16
C PHE A 105 -4.42 -0.68 15.04
N SER A 106 -3.11 -0.86 15.09
CA SER A 106 -2.23 0.12 15.72
C SER A 106 -0.86 0.12 15.08
N VAL A 107 -0.34 1.31 14.79
CA VAL A 107 1.00 1.52 14.24
C VAL A 107 1.87 2.16 15.31
N ASN A 108 3.05 1.60 15.50
CA ASN A 108 4.09 2.17 16.35
C ASN A 108 5.43 2.09 15.60
N LYS A 109 5.90 3.25 15.12
CA LYS A 109 7.08 3.35 14.25
C LYS A 109 6.92 2.43 13.02
N ASN A 110 7.81 1.45 12.88
CA ASN A 110 7.85 0.51 11.74
C ASN A 110 7.17 -0.83 12.06
N LYS A 111 6.29 -0.87 13.05
CA LYS A 111 5.51 -2.05 13.43
C LYS A 111 4.02 -1.76 13.38
N LEU A 112 3.29 -2.64 12.73
CA LEU A 112 1.85 -2.65 12.71
C LEU A 112 1.36 -3.85 13.52
N SER A 113 0.42 -3.64 14.44
CA SER A 113 -0.32 -4.71 15.13
C SER A 113 -1.75 -4.73 14.61
N SER A 114 -2.20 -5.87 14.09
CA SER A 114 -3.56 -6.04 13.58
C SER A 114 -3.98 -7.51 13.61
N ASP A 115 -5.30 -7.75 13.66
CA ASP A 115 -5.93 -9.06 13.51
C ASP A 115 -6.46 -9.33 12.09
N ILE A 116 -6.08 -8.48 11.13
CA ILE A 116 -6.48 -8.62 9.73
C ILE A 116 -6.12 -9.98 9.11
N SER A 117 -5.17 -10.72 9.63
CA SER A 117 -4.84 -12.08 9.21
C SER A 117 -5.70 -13.18 9.85
N GLY A 118 -6.77 -12.81 10.57
CA GLY A 118 -7.63 -13.73 11.32
C GLY A 118 -7.20 -13.95 12.77
N LYS A 119 -6.00 -13.54 13.12
CA LYS A 119 -5.46 -13.50 14.49
C LYS A 119 -4.55 -12.30 14.65
N LYS A 120 -4.39 -11.82 15.88
CA LYS A 120 -3.48 -10.71 16.17
C LYS A 120 -2.04 -11.06 15.77
N ALA A 121 -1.47 -10.25 14.89
CA ALA A 121 -0.12 -10.41 14.37
C ALA A 121 0.63 -9.07 14.38
N ILE A 122 1.95 -9.15 14.42
CA ILE A 122 2.84 -7.99 14.26
C ILE A 122 3.42 -8.06 12.85
N TRP A 123 3.37 -6.93 12.18
CA TRP A 123 3.86 -6.74 10.82
C TRP A 123 5.01 -5.76 10.81
N ASP A 124 6.01 -6.04 10.00
CA ASP A 124 7.15 -5.16 9.75
C ASP A 124 6.87 -4.27 8.54
N MET A 125 7.19 -2.99 8.65
CA MET A 125 7.12 -2.07 7.53
C MET A 125 8.18 -2.43 6.50
N LEU A 126 7.79 -2.56 5.24
CA LEU A 126 8.69 -2.72 4.10
C LEU A 126 9.00 -1.38 3.44
N ASP A 127 7.99 -0.52 3.29
CA ASP A 127 8.11 0.84 2.77
C ASP A 127 6.95 1.71 3.27
N LYS A 128 7.05 3.03 3.07
CA LYS A 128 6.08 4.03 3.52
C LYS A 128 5.06 4.43 2.45
N GLY A 129 5.01 3.75 1.31
CA GLY A 129 4.11 4.12 0.23
C GLY A 129 4.50 5.38 -0.52
N GLU A 130 5.74 5.82 -0.40
CA GLU A 130 6.26 7.02 -1.09
C GLU A 130 6.92 6.62 -2.40
N GLY A 131 6.70 7.40 -3.46
CA GLY A 131 7.30 7.16 -4.77
C GLY A 131 6.44 7.71 -5.91
N GLU A 132 7.07 7.95 -7.06
CA GLU A 132 6.42 8.53 -8.23
C GLU A 132 5.22 7.71 -8.71
N MET A 133 5.31 6.37 -8.61
CA MET A 133 4.27 5.47 -9.05
C MET A 133 3.33 5.03 -7.91
N ALA A 134 3.64 5.37 -6.64
CA ALA A 134 2.83 4.98 -5.51
C ALA A 134 1.38 5.44 -5.67
N GLY A 135 0.43 4.56 -5.35
CA GLY A 135 -1.00 4.83 -5.47
C GLY A 135 -1.79 3.63 -5.93
N THR A 136 -3.11 3.81 -5.94
CA THR A 136 -4.06 2.83 -6.48
C THR A 136 -4.46 3.24 -7.89
N TRP A 137 -4.19 2.36 -8.84
CA TRP A 137 -4.41 2.58 -10.27
C TRP A 137 -5.46 1.62 -10.80
N ARG A 138 -6.37 2.12 -11.64
CA ARG A 138 -7.33 1.32 -12.37
C ARG A 138 -6.96 1.33 -13.86
N MET A 139 -6.92 0.16 -14.47
CA MET A 139 -6.75 0.07 -15.92
C MET A 139 -7.97 0.70 -16.61
N SER A 140 -7.75 1.78 -17.33
CA SER A 140 -8.78 2.62 -17.92
C SER A 140 -8.72 2.70 -19.45
N GLY A 141 -7.68 2.16 -20.08
CA GLY A 141 -7.59 2.17 -21.53
C GLY A 141 -6.53 1.22 -22.07
N ARG A 142 -6.67 0.93 -23.37
CA ARG A 142 -5.72 0.10 -24.13
C ARG A 142 -5.51 0.65 -25.53
N LYS A 143 -4.37 0.36 -26.12
CA LYS A 143 -4.17 0.62 -27.55
C LYS A 143 -4.72 -0.56 -28.35
N THR A 144 -5.69 -0.27 -29.23
CA THR A 144 -6.30 -1.22 -30.16
C THR A 144 -6.28 -0.59 -31.55
N ASP A 145 -5.77 -1.32 -32.53
CA ASP A 145 -5.64 -0.85 -33.93
C ASP A 145 -4.95 0.53 -34.04
N GLY A 146 -3.87 0.69 -33.28
CA GLY A 146 -3.08 1.93 -33.28
C GLY A 146 -3.66 3.10 -32.47
N LYS A 147 -4.90 3.00 -31.97
CA LYS A 147 -5.60 4.06 -31.22
C LYS A 147 -5.77 3.70 -29.75
N ILE A 148 -5.65 4.69 -28.87
CA ILE A 148 -5.98 4.50 -27.45
C ILE A 148 -7.50 4.53 -27.30
N VAL A 149 -8.06 3.44 -26.79
CA VAL A 149 -9.48 3.30 -26.46
C VAL A 149 -9.62 3.32 -24.96
N MET A 150 -10.27 4.37 -24.43
CA MET A 150 -10.56 4.50 -23.00
C MET A 150 -11.85 3.77 -22.64
N SER A 151 -11.90 3.19 -21.45
CA SER A 151 -13.05 2.50 -20.89
C SER A 151 -13.55 3.22 -19.65
N PRO A 152 -14.85 3.49 -19.52
CA PRO A 152 -15.41 4.09 -18.31
C PRO A 152 -15.25 3.13 -17.11
N PRO A 153 -15.33 3.65 -15.88
CA PRO A 153 -15.41 2.82 -14.69
C PRO A 153 -16.54 1.80 -14.79
N ARG A 154 -16.26 0.55 -14.40
CA ARG A 154 -17.23 -0.56 -14.40
C ARG A 154 -16.98 -1.43 -13.18
N ALA A 155 -17.98 -2.24 -12.80
CA ALA A 155 -17.86 -3.22 -11.72
C ALA A 155 -16.74 -4.24 -12.00
N ARG A 156 -16.61 -4.70 -13.27
CA ARG A 156 -15.45 -5.48 -13.70
C ARG A 156 -14.27 -4.53 -13.95
N LYS A 157 -13.26 -4.63 -13.09
CA LYS A 157 -12.08 -3.77 -13.13
C LYS A 157 -10.79 -4.55 -12.89
N THR A 158 -9.68 -3.98 -13.34
CA THR A 158 -8.33 -4.39 -12.92
C THR A 158 -7.72 -3.23 -12.17
N LEU A 159 -7.37 -3.47 -10.92
CA LEU A 159 -6.67 -2.52 -10.06
C LEU A 159 -5.21 -2.94 -9.90
N LYS A 160 -4.35 -1.96 -9.69
CA LYS A 160 -2.94 -2.15 -9.30
C LYS A 160 -2.64 -1.20 -8.16
N VAL A 161 -2.35 -1.74 -6.98
CA VAL A 161 -1.89 -1.00 -5.82
C VAL A 161 -0.37 -1.02 -5.84
N LEU A 162 0.24 0.17 -5.83
CA LEU A 162 1.68 0.35 -5.72
C LEU A 162 1.97 1.12 -4.44
N THR A 163 2.94 0.63 -3.68
CA THR A 163 3.54 1.33 -2.53
C THR A 163 4.89 1.91 -2.95
N GLY A 164 5.84 2.09 -2.05
CA GLY A 164 7.18 2.56 -2.43
C GLY A 164 7.99 1.54 -3.23
N THR A 165 7.82 0.25 -2.91
CA THR A 165 8.63 -0.84 -3.47
C THR A 165 7.84 -2.08 -3.85
N LYS A 166 6.58 -2.18 -3.41
CA LYS A 166 5.71 -3.33 -3.63
C LYS A 166 4.54 -2.98 -4.53
N PHE A 167 4.11 -3.97 -5.30
CA PHE A 167 2.90 -3.86 -6.11
C PHE A 167 2.06 -5.13 -6.01
N GLN A 168 0.79 -4.97 -6.25
CA GLN A 168 -0.14 -6.06 -6.52
C GLN A 168 -1.22 -5.59 -7.48
N TRP A 169 -1.53 -6.38 -8.49
CA TRP A 169 -2.72 -6.18 -9.31
C TRP A 169 -3.79 -7.23 -8.95
N ALA A 170 -5.06 -6.86 -9.12
CA ALA A 170 -6.20 -7.76 -9.03
C ALA A 170 -7.21 -7.45 -10.12
N ALA A 171 -7.65 -8.48 -10.84
CA ALA A 171 -8.74 -8.39 -11.81
C ALA A 171 -10.00 -9.01 -11.19
N ILE A 172 -11.03 -8.20 -11.00
CA ILE A 172 -12.23 -8.54 -10.21
C ILE A 172 -13.51 -8.02 -10.85
N ASN A 173 -14.63 -8.57 -10.40
CA ASN A 173 -15.96 -7.97 -10.53
C ASN A 173 -16.65 -8.07 -9.16
N ALA A 174 -16.74 -6.95 -8.44
CA ALA A 174 -17.30 -6.94 -7.09
C ALA A 174 -18.82 -7.15 -7.06
N GLU A 175 -19.55 -6.80 -8.12
CA GLU A 175 -21.01 -7.02 -8.22
C GLU A 175 -21.35 -8.49 -8.41
N THR A 176 -20.64 -9.18 -9.31
CA THR A 176 -20.85 -10.63 -9.57
C THR A 176 -20.01 -11.51 -8.66
N LYS A 177 -19.21 -10.92 -7.75
CA LYS A 177 -18.29 -11.60 -6.83
C LYS A 177 -17.27 -12.50 -7.55
N GLU A 178 -16.89 -12.13 -8.78
CA GLU A 178 -15.94 -12.88 -9.58
C GLU A 178 -14.52 -12.38 -9.36
N PHE A 179 -13.62 -13.33 -9.25
CA PHE A 179 -12.16 -13.12 -9.21
C PHE A 179 -11.52 -13.74 -10.45
N PHE A 180 -10.82 -12.92 -11.24
CA PHE A 180 -10.19 -13.35 -12.49
C PHE A 180 -8.68 -13.59 -12.35
N GLY A 181 -8.04 -13.08 -11.31
CA GLY A 181 -6.63 -13.31 -11.04
C GLY A 181 -5.97 -12.16 -10.30
N THR A 182 -4.80 -12.46 -9.73
CA THR A 182 -3.89 -11.51 -9.10
C THR A 182 -2.45 -11.95 -9.27
N GLY A 183 -1.55 -10.99 -9.21
CA GLY A 183 -0.12 -11.19 -9.13
C GLY A 183 0.53 -9.98 -8.50
N GLY A 184 1.71 -10.14 -7.95
CA GLY A 184 2.41 -9.07 -7.27
C GLY A 184 3.83 -9.45 -6.87
N GLY A 185 4.49 -8.50 -6.25
CA GLY A 185 5.86 -8.63 -5.81
C GLY A 185 6.50 -7.27 -5.55
N SER A 186 7.78 -7.16 -5.88
CA SER A 186 8.49 -5.90 -5.82
C SER A 186 8.58 -5.23 -7.19
N TYR A 187 8.75 -3.91 -7.19
CA TYR A 187 8.95 -3.16 -8.42
C TYR A 187 10.00 -2.06 -8.24
N THR A 188 10.50 -1.59 -9.38
CA THR A 188 11.28 -0.36 -9.48
C THR A 188 10.74 0.50 -10.62
N PHE A 189 10.87 1.82 -10.47
CA PHE A 189 10.60 2.78 -11.55
C PHE A 189 11.78 3.74 -11.64
N VAL A 190 12.57 3.59 -12.71
CA VAL A 190 13.81 4.37 -12.91
C VAL A 190 13.92 4.75 -14.36
N ASN A 191 14.09 6.03 -14.64
CA ASN A 191 14.28 6.57 -16.01
C ASN A 191 13.19 6.10 -17.00
N GLY A 192 11.93 6.09 -16.54
CA GLY A 192 10.80 5.68 -17.38
C GLY A 192 10.69 4.17 -17.61
N LYS A 193 11.49 3.37 -16.91
CA LYS A 193 11.37 1.90 -16.92
C LYS A 193 10.71 1.43 -15.62
N TYR A 194 9.57 0.74 -15.77
CA TYR A 194 8.85 0.07 -14.73
C TYR A 194 9.17 -1.42 -14.78
N THR A 195 9.81 -1.94 -13.75
CA THR A 195 10.22 -3.36 -13.70
C THR A 195 9.55 -4.04 -12.52
N GLU A 196 8.79 -5.10 -12.82
CA GLU A 196 8.12 -5.98 -11.85
C GLU A 196 8.96 -7.23 -11.60
N ASN A 197 9.18 -7.58 -10.33
CA ASN A 197 9.74 -8.88 -9.92
C ASN A 197 8.62 -9.67 -9.25
N ILE A 198 8.19 -10.76 -9.89
CA ILE A 198 7.00 -11.51 -9.49
C ILE A 198 7.31 -12.40 -8.29
N GLU A 199 6.63 -12.19 -7.18
CA GLU A 199 6.76 -12.99 -5.95
C GLU A 199 5.61 -13.98 -5.77
N PHE A 200 4.44 -13.68 -6.35
CA PHE A 200 3.28 -14.59 -6.42
C PHE A 200 2.45 -14.32 -7.66
N PHE A 201 1.76 -15.38 -8.14
CA PHE A 201 0.86 -15.27 -9.29
C PHE A 201 -0.22 -16.34 -9.18
N SER A 202 -1.51 -15.95 -9.15
CA SER A 202 -2.62 -16.85 -8.82
C SER A 202 -2.99 -17.86 -9.91
N ARG A 203 -2.58 -17.63 -11.16
CA ARG A 203 -2.96 -18.42 -12.31
C ARG A 203 -1.86 -19.36 -12.81
N ASP A 204 -0.60 -19.04 -12.52
CA ASP A 204 0.53 -19.74 -13.10
C ASP A 204 1.77 -19.57 -12.21
N ASN A 205 2.05 -20.57 -11.40
CA ASN A 205 3.17 -20.58 -10.47
C ASN A 205 4.55 -20.47 -11.16
N SER A 206 4.63 -20.82 -12.46
CA SER A 206 5.88 -20.71 -13.23
C SER A 206 6.33 -19.25 -13.41
N ARG A 207 5.42 -18.29 -13.23
CA ARG A 207 5.73 -16.85 -13.29
C ARG A 207 6.50 -16.34 -12.07
N VAL A 208 6.46 -17.04 -10.96
CA VAL A 208 7.18 -16.65 -9.74
C VAL A 208 8.69 -16.71 -9.97
N GLY A 209 9.35 -15.59 -9.70
CA GLY A 209 10.78 -15.37 -9.98
C GLY A 209 11.06 -14.68 -11.33
N ALA A 210 10.05 -14.49 -12.18
CA ALA A 210 10.21 -13.73 -13.42
C ALA A 210 10.36 -12.22 -13.12
N SER A 211 11.13 -11.55 -13.98
CA SER A 211 11.25 -10.10 -14.02
C SER A 211 10.69 -9.59 -15.35
N LEU A 212 9.76 -8.65 -15.29
CA LEU A 212 9.10 -8.05 -16.45
C LEU A 212 9.38 -6.55 -16.47
N SER A 213 9.90 -6.05 -17.59
CA SER A 213 10.23 -4.63 -17.73
C SER A 213 9.36 -3.96 -18.81
N PHE A 214 8.84 -2.79 -18.48
CA PHE A 214 7.92 -2.03 -19.30
C PHE A 214 8.39 -0.59 -19.42
N ASP A 215 8.02 0.07 -20.51
CA ASP A 215 8.08 1.51 -20.59
C ASP A 215 6.91 2.14 -19.85
N GLY A 216 7.18 3.10 -19.00
CA GLY A 216 6.20 3.81 -18.21
C GLY A 216 6.39 5.33 -18.29
N LYS A 217 5.29 6.07 -18.41
CA LYS A 217 5.30 7.54 -18.31
C LYS A 217 3.99 8.04 -17.74
N LEU A 218 4.05 9.13 -17.01
CA LEU A 218 2.87 9.86 -16.56
C LEU A 218 2.55 10.95 -17.59
N VAL A 219 1.32 10.95 -18.11
CA VAL A 219 0.81 11.94 -19.05
C VAL A 219 -0.57 12.37 -18.56
N ASP A 220 -0.73 13.67 -18.25
CA ASP A 220 -1.98 14.25 -17.74
C ASP A 220 -2.56 13.46 -16.53
N GLY A 221 -1.68 13.03 -15.60
CA GLY A 221 -2.05 12.26 -14.42
C GLY A 221 -2.37 10.79 -14.68
N ASN A 222 -2.31 10.32 -15.92
CA ASN A 222 -2.50 8.91 -16.28
C ASN A 222 -1.15 8.22 -16.49
N TRP A 223 -1.05 6.99 -16.06
CA TRP A 223 0.12 6.15 -16.29
C TRP A 223 -0.06 5.37 -17.59
N HIS A 224 0.79 5.67 -18.55
CA HIS A 224 0.92 4.93 -19.80
C HIS A 224 1.98 3.84 -19.62
N HIS A 225 1.61 2.60 -19.86
CA HIS A 225 2.37 1.40 -19.59
C HIS A 225 2.45 0.53 -20.85
N SER A 226 3.63 0.25 -21.33
CA SER A 226 3.81 -0.51 -22.58
C SER A 226 5.02 -1.44 -22.52
N GLY A 227 4.94 -2.56 -23.24
CA GLY A 227 5.98 -3.58 -23.28
C GLY A 227 5.43 -4.93 -23.71
N LEU A 228 6.04 -6.00 -23.23
CA LEU A 228 5.57 -7.37 -23.42
C LEU A 228 4.86 -7.86 -22.17
N SER A 229 3.66 -8.42 -22.34
CA SER A 229 2.93 -9.10 -21.26
C SER A 229 3.69 -10.32 -20.75
N SER A 230 3.24 -10.92 -19.66
CA SER A 230 3.80 -12.18 -19.14
C SER A 230 3.68 -13.37 -20.13
N THR A 231 2.87 -13.24 -21.20
CA THR A 231 2.75 -14.22 -22.28
C THR A 231 3.52 -13.84 -23.54
N GLY A 232 4.32 -12.75 -23.49
CA GLY A 232 5.12 -12.27 -24.62
C GLY A 232 4.39 -11.42 -25.65
N ASN A 233 3.10 -11.13 -25.45
CA ASN A 233 2.33 -10.30 -26.36
C ASN A 233 2.57 -8.81 -26.10
N PRO A 234 2.70 -7.97 -27.15
CA PRO A 234 2.79 -6.52 -26.98
C PRO A 234 1.54 -5.96 -26.28
N ILE A 235 1.77 -5.11 -25.29
CA ILE A 235 0.69 -4.39 -24.60
C ILE A 235 0.97 -2.87 -24.61
N TYR A 236 -0.10 -2.12 -24.61
CA TYR A 236 -0.11 -0.69 -24.27
C TYR A 236 -1.37 -0.41 -23.49
N GLU A 237 -1.21 -0.05 -22.23
CA GLU A 237 -2.29 0.17 -21.27
C GLU A 237 -2.22 1.59 -20.73
N VAL A 238 -3.39 2.15 -20.42
CA VAL A 238 -3.54 3.41 -19.71
C VAL A 238 -4.18 3.11 -18.36
N TRP A 239 -3.55 3.61 -17.31
CA TRP A 239 -3.98 3.45 -15.93
C TRP A 239 -4.30 4.82 -15.33
N THR A 240 -5.45 4.96 -14.71
CA THR A 240 -5.92 6.18 -14.06
C THR A 240 -5.97 5.95 -12.56
N LYS A 241 -5.66 6.96 -11.76
CA LYS A 241 -5.81 6.88 -10.30
C LYS A 241 -7.24 6.49 -9.94
N GLU A 242 -7.36 5.48 -9.08
CA GLU A 242 -8.66 5.10 -8.49
C GLU A 242 -8.92 6.01 -7.30
N LEU A 243 -9.93 6.86 -7.44
CA LEU A 243 -10.33 7.76 -6.35
C LEU A 243 -11.23 7.02 -5.36
N LYS A 244 -11.09 7.31 -4.07
CA LYS A 244 -12.09 6.90 -3.05
C LYS A 244 -13.47 7.39 -3.49
N GLN A 245 -14.42 6.48 -3.56
CA GLN A 245 -15.84 6.81 -3.67
C GLN A 245 -16.43 6.99 -2.28
#